data_89c7d8dfd33292c3d9d7dfbde56a1204
#
_entry.id   89c7d8dfd33292c3d9d7dfbde56a1204
#
_cell.length_a   1.000
_cell.length_b   1.000
_cell.length_c   1.000
_cell.angle_alpha   90.00
_cell.angle_beta   90.00
_cell.angle_gamma   90.00
#
_symmetry.space_group_name_H-M   'P 1'
#
loop_
_entity.id
_entity.type
_entity.pdbx_description
1 polymer ?
#
loop_
_entity_poly.entity_id
_entity_poly.type
_entity_poly.pdbx_seq_one_letter_code
_entity_poly.pdbx_strand_id
1 'polypeptide(L)'
;EVLGRIRELFSIRARLLDYLFTTPPDVVIGIDSPDFTLAIERRCREAGIPSAHYVSPSVWAWRQKRIFKIAKSVDLMLTLFPFEARFYEEHHVPVSFVGHPLADRIELEPDTLAARESLGLEVDKPVLAVLPGSRGGEVERLGTLFLEASRWLQARRPDLQLVIPCVNRDRERQVR
;
A
#
# COMPACT_ATOMS: atom_id res chain seq x y z
N GLU A 1 3.68 -16.16 1.76
CA GLU A 1 4.85 -15.55 2.48
C GLU A 1 4.52 -15.27 3.95
N VAL A 2 3.43 -14.57 4.30
CA VAL A 2 3.09 -14.19 5.68
C VAL A 2 2.81 -15.40 6.58
N LEU A 3 2.11 -16.42 6.09
CA LEU A 3 1.76 -17.61 6.88
C LEU A 3 2.99 -18.40 7.36
N GLY A 4 4.08 -18.43 6.58
CA GLY A 4 5.33 -19.09 6.98
C GLY A 4 6.08 -18.38 8.11
N ARG A 5 5.79 -17.09 8.35
CA ARG A 5 6.46 -16.26 9.37
C ARG A 5 5.51 -15.84 10.52
N ILE A 6 4.39 -16.48 10.66
CA ILE A 6 3.35 -16.06 11.62
C ILE A 6 3.83 -16.09 13.08
N ARG A 7 4.64 -17.08 13.45
CA ARG A 7 5.24 -17.18 14.79
C ARG A 7 6.19 -16.02 15.08
N GLU A 8 6.99 -15.64 14.10
CA GLU A 8 7.89 -14.49 14.20
C GLU A 8 7.10 -13.18 14.38
N LEU A 9 6.04 -12.97 13.58
CA LEU A 9 5.17 -11.80 13.70
C LEU A 9 4.51 -11.71 15.10
N PHE A 10 4.06 -12.82 15.66
CA PHE A 10 3.53 -12.83 17.03
C PHE A 10 4.59 -12.51 18.07
N SER A 11 5.82 -13.01 17.91
CA SER A 11 6.94 -12.69 18.80
C SER A 11 7.30 -11.21 18.73
N ILE A 12 7.40 -10.64 17.51
CA ILE A 12 7.65 -9.21 17.31
C ILE A 12 6.56 -8.37 17.98
N ARG A 13 5.29 -8.72 17.79
CA ARG A 13 4.17 -8.01 18.41
C ARG A 13 4.20 -8.07 19.94
N ALA A 14 4.51 -9.22 20.51
CA ALA A 14 4.62 -9.37 21.95
C ALA A 14 5.74 -8.49 22.54
N ARG A 15 6.92 -8.54 21.94
CA ARG A 15 8.07 -7.69 22.35
C ARG A 15 7.78 -6.19 22.20
N LEU A 16 7.09 -5.80 21.12
CA LEU A 16 6.71 -4.42 20.91
C LEU A 16 5.71 -3.93 21.97
N LEU A 17 4.71 -4.75 22.30
CA LEU A 17 3.77 -4.41 23.36
C LEU A 17 4.44 -4.30 24.73
N ASP A 18 5.35 -5.23 25.06
CA ASP A 18 6.13 -5.18 26.28
C ASP A 18 6.93 -3.87 26.37
N TYR A 19 7.61 -3.48 25.30
CA TYR A 19 8.33 -2.20 25.22
C TYR A 19 7.40 -1.00 25.39
N LEU A 20 6.25 -0.97 24.71
CA LEU A 20 5.30 0.14 24.78
C LEU A 20 4.66 0.27 26.16
N PHE A 21 4.54 -0.82 26.92
CA PHE A 21 3.99 -0.78 28.27
C PHE A 21 5.03 -0.45 29.33
N THR A 22 6.30 -0.80 29.11
CA THR A 22 7.40 -0.43 30.02
C THR A 22 7.88 0.98 29.81
N THR A 23 7.76 1.52 28.59
CA THR A 23 8.14 2.90 28.22
C THR A 23 6.98 3.52 27.44
N PRO A 24 5.88 3.91 28.13
CA PRO A 24 4.69 4.39 27.46
C PRO A 24 4.95 5.68 26.67
N PRO A 25 4.62 5.70 25.37
CA PRO A 25 4.66 6.93 24.57
C PRO A 25 3.39 7.76 24.80
N ASP A 26 3.43 9.03 24.43
CA ASP A 26 2.26 9.92 24.46
C ASP A 26 1.16 9.48 23.48
N VAL A 27 1.54 8.84 22.37
CA VAL A 27 0.63 8.32 21.34
C VAL A 27 1.29 7.18 20.57
N VAL A 28 0.49 6.19 20.16
CA VAL A 28 0.89 5.14 19.21
C VAL A 28 0.20 5.37 17.88
N ILE A 29 0.95 5.45 16.80
CA ILE A 29 0.41 5.57 15.44
C ILE A 29 0.79 4.31 14.65
N GLY A 30 -0.21 3.47 14.32
CA GLY A 30 -0.04 2.36 13.40
C GLY A 30 -0.14 2.83 11.96
N ILE A 31 0.78 2.37 11.12
CA ILE A 31 0.82 2.73 9.70
C ILE A 31 0.59 1.48 8.87
N ASP A 32 -0.52 1.44 8.11
CA ASP A 32 -0.88 0.30 7.25
C ASP A 32 -0.87 -1.06 8.01
N SER A 33 -0.83 -2.17 7.30
CA SER A 33 -0.78 -3.54 7.88
C SER A 33 -1.83 -3.79 8.98
N PRO A 34 -3.11 -3.51 8.73
CA PRO A 34 -4.15 -3.43 9.77
C PRO A 34 -4.36 -4.73 10.55
N ASP A 35 -4.03 -5.89 10.00
CA ASP A 35 -4.12 -7.17 10.72
C ASP A 35 -3.02 -7.32 11.78
N PHE A 36 -1.94 -6.55 11.69
CA PHE A 36 -0.86 -6.51 12.67
C PHE A 36 -1.01 -5.32 13.62
N THR A 37 -1.14 -4.10 13.10
CA THR A 37 -1.10 -2.83 13.84
C THR A 37 -2.35 -2.60 14.67
N LEU A 38 -3.56 -2.84 14.16
CA LEU A 38 -4.81 -2.67 14.93
C LEU A 38 -4.87 -3.51 16.22
N ALA A 39 -4.18 -4.65 16.24
CA ALA A 39 -4.11 -5.46 17.45
C ALA A 39 -3.20 -4.83 18.53
N ILE A 40 -2.16 -4.10 18.12
CA ILE A 40 -1.26 -3.35 19.00
C ILE A 40 -1.96 -2.11 19.50
N GLU A 41 -2.54 -1.32 18.61
CA GLU A 41 -3.28 -0.10 18.90
C GLU A 41 -4.40 -0.37 19.92
N ARG A 42 -5.16 -1.44 19.71
CA ARG A 42 -6.19 -1.85 20.66
C ARG A 42 -5.64 -2.09 22.06
N ARG A 43 -4.52 -2.80 22.19
CA ARG A 43 -3.88 -3.08 23.48
C ARG A 43 -3.32 -1.81 24.14
N CYS A 44 -2.78 -0.90 23.34
CA CYS A 44 -2.32 0.41 23.81
C CYS A 44 -3.49 1.23 24.33
N ARG A 45 -4.58 1.31 23.56
CA ARG A 45 -5.80 2.01 23.96
C ARG A 45 -6.42 1.43 25.24
N GLU A 46 -6.50 0.10 25.35
CA GLU A 46 -6.97 -0.59 26.56
C GLU A 46 -6.08 -0.28 27.79
N ALA A 47 -4.80 0.04 27.59
CA ALA A 47 -3.86 0.46 28.62
C ALA A 47 -3.84 1.99 28.87
N GLY A 48 -4.71 2.76 28.20
CA GLY A 48 -4.79 4.22 28.34
C GLY A 48 -3.77 5.00 27.49
N ILE A 49 -3.08 4.35 26.57
CA ILE A 49 -2.18 5.02 25.61
C ILE A 49 -2.99 5.39 24.38
N PRO A 50 -3.10 6.70 24.02
CA PRO A 50 -3.81 7.14 22.83
C PRO A 50 -3.29 6.46 21.56
N SER A 51 -4.21 6.11 20.64
CA SER A 51 -3.85 5.40 19.42
C SER A 51 -4.51 5.98 18.17
N ALA A 52 -3.74 6.09 17.10
CA ALA A 52 -4.23 6.46 15.79
C ALA A 52 -3.77 5.45 14.75
N HIS A 53 -4.57 5.27 13.70
CA HIS A 53 -4.22 4.40 12.57
C HIS A 53 -4.17 5.23 11.30
N TYR A 54 -3.08 5.16 10.59
CA TYR A 54 -2.87 5.82 9.30
C TYR A 54 -2.93 4.79 8.17
N VAL A 55 -3.66 5.07 7.11
CA VAL A 55 -4.02 4.21 5.99
C VAL A 55 -5.13 3.22 6.33
N SER A 56 -6.36 3.67 6.11
CA SER A 56 -7.56 2.86 6.30
C SER A 56 -7.53 1.54 5.52
N PRO A 57 -7.83 0.39 6.14
CA PRO A 57 -8.13 -0.81 5.38
C PRO A 57 -9.41 -0.60 4.55
N SER A 58 -9.50 -1.23 3.38
CA SER A 58 -10.62 -1.06 2.43
C SER A 58 -11.94 -1.66 2.92
N VAL A 59 -12.30 -1.39 4.18
CA VAL A 59 -13.53 -1.90 4.82
C VAL A 59 -14.81 -1.31 4.22
N TRP A 60 -14.73 -0.15 3.60
CA TRP A 60 -15.81 0.47 2.85
C TRP A 60 -16.23 -0.35 1.62
N ALA A 61 -15.28 -1.09 0.99
CA ALA A 61 -15.54 -1.91 -0.19
C ALA A 61 -15.96 -3.34 0.16
N TRP A 62 -15.36 -3.94 1.20
CA TRP A 62 -15.61 -5.32 1.58
C TRP A 62 -15.35 -5.53 3.08
N ARG A 63 -16.00 -6.57 3.68
CA ARG A 63 -15.89 -6.87 5.13
C ARG A 63 -16.23 -5.67 6.03
N GLN A 64 -17.23 -4.89 5.67
CA GLN A 64 -17.66 -3.68 6.39
C GLN A 64 -17.81 -3.89 7.90
N LYS A 65 -18.23 -5.08 8.35
CA LYS A 65 -18.34 -5.42 9.79
C LYS A 65 -17.02 -5.29 10.57
N ARG A 66 -15.86 -5.20 9.89
CA ARG A 66 -14.58 -4.93 10.57
C ARG A 66 -14.55 -3.55 11.22
N ILE A 67 -15.39 -2.63 10.79
CA ILE A 67 -15.50 -1.29 11.38
C ILE A 67 -15.71 -1.34 12.90
N PHE A 68 -16.50 -2.29 13.42
CA PHE A 68 -16.74 -2.44 14.84
C PHE A 68 -15.49 -2.89 15.64
N LYS A 69 -14.55 -3.58 14.99
CA LYS A 69 -13.26 -3.93 15.60
C LYS A 69 -12.32 -2.73 15.55
N ILE A 70 -12.31 -2.01 14.43
CA ILE A 70 -11.49 -0.80 14.26
C ILE A 70 -11.90 0.25 15.30
N ALA A 71 -13.19 0.50 15.46
CA ALA A 71 -13.74 1.42 16.46
C ALA A 71 -13.27 1.14 17.90
N LYS A 72 -12.96 -0.12 18.20
CA LYS A 72 -12.40 -0.53 19.51
C LYS A 72 -10.88 -0.47 19.57
N SER A 73 -10.23 -0.30 18.44
CA SER A 73 -8.76 -0.39 18.35
C SER A 73 -8.10 0.99 18.35
N VAL A 74 -8.76 2.01 17.82
CA VAL A 74 -8.17 3.33 17.63
C VAL A 74 -9.02 4.45 18.24
N ASP A 75 -8.37 5.53 18.63
CA ASP A 75 -9.03 6.78 19.01
C ASP A 75 -9.24 7.69 17.81
N LEU A 76 -8.40 7.54 16.77
CA LEU A 76 -8.49 8.32 15.54
C LEU A 76 -8.07 7.48 14.34
N MET A 77 -8.88 7.50 13.27
CA MET A 77 -8.54 6.97 11.96
C MET A 77 -8.08 8.10 11.04
N LEU A 78 -6.93 7.94 10.38
CA LEU A 78 -6.40 8.88 9.40
C LEU A 78 -6.54 8.26 8.00
N THR A 79 -7.40 8.83 7.15
CA THR A 79 -7.73 8.28 5.84
C THR A 79 -7.03 9.02 4.72
N LEU A 80 -6.73 8.31 3.62
CA LEU A 80 -6.09 8.84 2.43
C LEU A 80 -7.08 9.41 1.41
N PHE A 81 -8.35 8.99 1.49
CA PHE A 81 -9.38 9.42 0.55
C PHE A 81 -10.63 9.95 1.28
N PRO A 82 -11.28 11.00 0.74
CA PRO A 82 -12.42 11.63 1.42
C PRO A 82 -13.64 10.70 1.56
N PHE A 83 -13.85 9.77 0.62
CA PHE A 83 -14.96 8.83 0.70
C PHE A 83 -14.78 7.79 1.83
N GLU A 84 -13.53 7.51 2.23
CA GLU A 84 -13.24 6.64 3.37
C GLU A 84 -13.67 7.31 4.67
N ALA A 85 -13.35 8.61 4.84
CA ALA A 85 -13.72 9.37 6.03
C ALA A 85 -15.23 9.32 6.28
N ARG A 86 -16.02 9.54 5.22
CA ARG A 86 -17.47 9.44 5.31
C ARG A 86 -17.97 8.10 5.85
N PHE A 87 -17.37 6.99 5.41
CA PHE A 87 -17.72 5.66 5.91
C PHE A 87 -17.48 5.51 7.42
N TYR A 88 -16.38 6.06 7.94
CA TYR A 88 -16.08 6.06 9.38
C TYR A 88 -17.03 6.98 10.18
N GLU A 89 -17.36 8.16 9.65
CA GLU A 89 -18.31 9.09 10.25
C GLU A 89 -19.69 8.46 10.41
N GLU A 90 -20.19 7.77 9.38
CA GLU A 90 -21.47 7.04 9.39
C GLU A 90 -21.52 5.94 10.49
N HIS A 91 -20.35 5.46 10.93
CA HIS A 91 -20.22 4.47 11.99
C HIS A 91 -19.74 5.05 13.33
N HIS A 92 -19.74 6.36 13.46
CA HIS A 92 -19.33 7.10 14.66
C HIS A 92 -17.89 6.76 15.13
N VAL A 93 -16.98 6.51 14.20
CA VAL A 93 -15.55 6.33 14.48
C VAL A 93 -14.85 7.65 14.21
N PRO A 94 -14.11 8.22 15.20
CA PRO A 94 -13.36 9.45 14.97
C PRO A 94 -12.40 9.29 13.78
N VAL A 95 -12.48 10.20 12.83
CA VAL A 95 -11.72 10.12 11.58
C VAL A 95 -11.28 11.50 11.11
N SER A 96 -10.14 11.55 10.44
CA SER A 96 -9.68 12.73 9.72
C SER A 96 -9.19 12.33 8.33
N PHE A 97 -9.64 13.01 7.31
CA PHE A 97 -9.06 12.91 5.98
C PHE A 97 -7.79 13.75 5.93
N VAL A 98 -6.66 13.10 5.65
CA VAL A 98 -5.33 13.74 5.66
C VAL A 98 -4.67 13.82 4.29
N GLY A 99 -5.33 13.28 3.26
CA GLY A 99 -4.80 13.26 1.91
C GLY A 99 -3.83 12.10 1.64
N HIS A 100 -3.50 11.93 0.37
CA HIS A 100 -2.58 10.87 -0.06
C HIS A 100 -1.20 11.50 -0.37
N PRO A 101 -0.09 11.02 0.23
CA PRO A 101 1.24 11.62 0.06
C PRO A 101 1.73 11.69 -1.39
N LEU A 102 1.24 10.79 -2.25
CA LEU A 102 1.57 10.83 -3.67
C LEU A 102 0.92 12.01 -4.41
N ALA A 103 -0.19 12.57 -3.87
CA ALA A 103 -0.82 13.73 -4.47
C ALA A 103 0.08 14.99 -4.41
N ASP A 104 0.95 15.07 -3.39
CA ASP A 104 1.91 16.15 -3.26
C ASP A 104 3.20 15.93 -4.05
N ARG A 105 3.42 14.70 -4.54
CA ARG A 105 4.66 14.29 -5.21
C ARG A 105 4.52 14.09 -6.71
N ILE A 106 3.30 13.81 -7.17
CA ILE A 106 3.00 13.58 -8.59
C ILE A 106 2.41 14.88 -9.14
N GLU A 107 3.11 15.49 -10.08
CA GLU A 107 2.64 16.69 -10.74
C GLU A 107 1.41 16.38 -11.60
N LEU A 108 0.43 17.30 -11.62
CA LEU A 108 -0.75 17.18 -12.49
C LEU A 108 -0.39 17.29 -13.97
N GLU A 109 0.65 18.07 -14.28
CA GLU A 109 1.19 18.25 -15.63
C GLU A 109 2.66 17.78 -15.64
N PRO A 110 2.90 16.46 -15.77
CA PRO A 110 4.26 15.92 -15.71
C PRO A 110 5.07 16.32 -16.94
N ASP A 111 6.35 16.64 -16.76
CA ASP A 111 7.29 16.83 -17.86
C ASP A 111 7.58 15.49 -18.54
N THR A 112 6.74 15.19 -19.56
CA THR A 112 6.83 13.95 -20.32
C THR A 112 8.12 13.84 -21.11
N LEU A 113 8.69 14.97 -21.58
CA LEU A 113 9.93 14.99 -22.34
C LEU A 113 11.11 14.62 -21.45
N ALA A 114 11.26 15.30 -20.32
CA ALA A 114 12.30 14.98 -19.35
C ALA A 114 12.19 13.54 -18.82
N ALA A 115 10.96 13.05 -18.59
CA ALA A 115 10.74 11.67 -18.16
C ALA A 115 11.18 10.65 -19.23
N ARG A 116 10.86 10.88 -20.50
CA ARG A 116 11.32 10.03 -21.61
C ARG A 116 12.84 10.03 -21.74
N GLU A 117 13.46 11.20 -21.70
CA GLU A 117 14.90 11.34 -21.76
C GLU A 117 15.60 10.58 -20.61
N SER A 118 15.09 10.73 -19.39
CA SER A 118 15.64 10.03 -18.21
C SER A 118 15.55 8.49 -18.30
N LEU A 119 14.55 8.00 -19.03
CA LEU A 119 14.33 6.56 -19.26
C LEU A 119 14.99 6.05 -20.55
N GLY A 120 15.65 6.92 -21.33
CA GLY A 120 16.25 6.57 -22.62
C GLY A 120 15.23 6.20 -23.70
N LEU A 121 14.03 6.79 -23.65
CA LEU A 121 12.93 6.55 -24.58
C LEU A 121 12.91 7.57 -25.69
N GLU A 122 12.62 7.13 -26.91
CA GLU A 122 12.43 8.03 -28.06
C GLU A 122 11.14 8.85 -27.88
N VAL A 123 11.24 10.16 -28.16
CA VAL A 123 10.17 11.12 -27.89
C VAL A 123 8.94 10.87 -28.78
N ASP A 124 9.16 10.53 -30.04
CA ASP A 124 8.11 10.42 -31.05
C ASP A 124 7.46 9.03 -31.13
N LYS A 125 7.98 8.06 -30.39
CA LYS A 125 7.45 6.70 -30.41
C LYS A 125 6.45 6.45 -29.26
N PRO A 126 5.42 5.65 -29.52
CA PRO A 126 4.49 5.26 -28.46
C PRO A 126 5.19 4.39 -27.40
N VAL A 127 4.76 4.54 -26.16
CA VAL A 127 5.28 3.77 -25.00
C VAL A 127 4.16 2.97 -24.37
N LEU A 128 4.41 1.70 -24.13
CA LEU A 128 3.55 0.82 -23.34
C LEU A 128 4.20 0.55 -21.98
N ALA A 129 3.58 1.02 -20.91
CA ALA A 129 3.96 0.63 -19.57
C ALA A 129 3.31 -0.72 -19.21
N VAL A 130 4.13 -1.70 -18.84
CA VAL A 130 3.70 -3.05 -18.48
C VAL A 130 3.90 -3.24 -16.99
N LEU A 131 2.80 -3.41 -16.25
CA LEU A 131 2.81 -3.49 -14.78
C LEU A 131 2.35 -4.89 -14.31
N PRO A 132 3.22 -5.92 -14.35
CA PRO A 132 2.83 -7.29 -14.01
C PRO A 132 2.62 -7.53 -12.51
N GLY A 133 2.99 -6.57 -11.67
CA GLY A 133 2.85 -6.61 -10.23
C GLY A 133 4.14 -6.23 -9.50
N SER A 134 4.03 -6.02 -8.20
CA SER A 134 5.14 -5.65 -7.30
C SER A 134 5.61 -6.81 -6.43
N ARG A 135 4.74 -7.81 -6.19
CA ARG A 135 5.02 -8.98 -5.35
C ARG A 135 5.44 -10.18 -6.21
N GLY A 136 6.33 -11.02 -5.65
CA GLY A 136 6.83 -12.21 -6.36
C GLY A 136 5.74 -13.09 -6.94
N GLY A 137 4.73 -13.42 -6.16
CA GLY A 137 3.61 -14.25 -6.60
C GLY A 137 2.65 -13.57 -7.60
N GLU A 138 2.63 -12.25 -7.69
CA GLU A 138 1.89 -11.51 -8.73
C GLU A 138 2.63 -11.64 -10.07
N VAL A 139 3.94 -11.33 -10.05
CA VAL A 139 4.79 -11.42 -11.25
C VAL A 139 4.88 -12.85 -11.76
N GLU A 140 4.96 -13.86 -10.88
CA GLU A 140 4.96 -15.27 -11.25
C GLU A 140 3.68 -15.69 -12.01
N ARG A 141 2.54 -15.17 -11.60
CA ARG A 141 1.24 -15.53 -12.22
C ARG A 141 0.94 -14.73 -13.48
N LEU A 142 1.28 -13.46 -13.51
CA LEU A 142 0.85 -12.52 -14.54
C LEU A 142 2.00 -12.13 -15.50
N GLY A 143 3.25 -12.26 -15.09
CA GLY A 143 4.40 -11.80 -15.85
C GLY A 143 4.48 -12.40 -17.25
N THR A 144 4.38 -13.72 -17.38
CA THR A 144 4.42 -14.41 -18.67
C THR A 144 3.31 -13.92 -19.60
N LEU A 145 2.07 -13.85 -19.09
CA LEU A 145 0.92 -13.39 -19.88
C LEU A 145 1.11 -11.95 -20.39
N PHE A 146 1.60 -11.05 -19.53
CA PHE A 146 1.82 -9.66 -19.89
C PHE A 146 2.96 -9.49 -20.90
N LEU A 147 4.03 -10.27 -20.76
CA LEU A 147 5.14 -10.27 -21.71
C LEU A 147 4.74 -10.84 -23.07
N GLU A 148 3.95 -11.90 -23.12
CA GLU A 148 3.39 -12.46 -24.36
C GLU A 148 2.49 -11.46 -25.06
N ALA A 149 1.57 -10.81 -24.33
CA ALA A 149 0.73 -9.74 -24.86
C ALA A 149 1.56 -8.57 -25.39
N SER A 150 2.61 -8.18 -24.69
CA SER A 150 3.52 -7.12 -25.11
C SER A 150 4.26 -7.47 -26.41
N ARG A 151 4.77 -8.69 -26.52
CA ARG A 151 5.41 -9.20 -27.75
C ARG A 151 4.44 -9.25 -28.92
N TRP A 152 3.21 -9.68 -28.67
CA TRP A 152 2.16 -9.71 -29.68
C TRP A 152 1.83 -8.31 -30.20
N LEU A 153 1.81 -7.29 -29.33
CA LEU A 153 1.63 -5.89 -29.70
C LEU A 153 2.83 -5.35 -30.47
N GLN A 154 4.07 -5.61 -30.02
CA GLN A 154 5.27 -5.16 -30.72
C GLN A 154 5.40 -5.75 -32.13
N ALA A 155 4.97 -6.99 -32.34
CA ALA A 155 4.95 -7.60 -33.68
C ALA A 155 4.02 -6.84 -34.67
N ARG A 156 2.99 -6.13 -34.15
CA ARG A 156 2.03 -5.33 -34.93
C ARG A 156 2.35 -3.84 -34.96
N ARG A 157 3.09 -3.39 -33.96
CA ARG A 157 3.55 -2.02 -33.76
C ARG A 157 5.05 -2.03 -33.44
N PRO A 158 5.91 -2.20 -34.47
CA PRO A 158 7.36 -2.28 -34.27
C PRO A 158 7.99 -1.00 -33.68
N ASP A 159 7.28 0.10 -33.75
CA ASP A 159 7.64 1.40 -33.18
C ASP A 159 7.35 1.47 -31.65
N LEU A 160 6.66 0.48 -31.08
CA LEU A 160 6.25 0.46 -29.67
C LEU A 160 7.42 0.19 -28.74
N GLN A 161 7.71 1.13 -27.85
CA GLN A 161 8.67 0.98 -26.77
C GLN A 161 8.00 0.41 -25.54
N LEU A 162 8.69 -0.48 -24.81
CA LEU A 162 8.18 -1.09 -23.58
C LEU A 162 8.92 -0.57 -22.37
N VAL A 163 8.17 -0.25 -21.31
CA VAL A 163 8.71 0.08 -20.00
C VAL A 163 8.10 -0.85 -18.95
N ILE A 164 8.95 -1.52 -18.18
CA ILE A 164 8.52 -2.43 -17.11
C ILE A 164 9.12 -1.92 -15.79
N PRO A 165 8.39 -1.15 -14.99
CA PRO A 165 8.89 -0.71 -13.70
C PRO A 165 8.99 -1.87 -12.72
N CYS A 166 10.19 -2.10 -12.18
CA CYS A 166 10.46 -3.16 -11.23
C CYS A 166 10.82 -2.57 -9.87
N VAL A 167 10.14 -3.00 -8.80
CA VAL A 167 10.36 -2.47 -7.43
C VAL A 167 11.72 -2.86 -6.86
N ASN A 168 12.35 -3.91 -7.37
CA ASN A 168 13.67 -4.36 -6.97
C ASN A 168 14.29 -5.31 -8.02
N ARG A 169 15.57 -5.64 -7.82
CA ARG A 169 16.32 -6.53 -8.72
C ARG A 169 15.74 -7.95 -8.84
N ASP A 170 15.06 -8.44 -7.83
CA ASP A 170 14.44 -9.77 -7.90
C ASP A 170 13.24 -9.78 -8.84
N ARG A 171 12.45 -8.70 -8.82
CA ARG A 171 11.33 -8.53 -9.79
C ARG A 171 11.86 -8.30 -11.19
N GLU A 172 12.95 -7.55 -11.34
CA GLU A 172 13.62 -7.38 -12.62
C GLU A 172 14.08 -8.73 -13.20
N ARG A 173 14.71 -9.60 -12.39
CA ARG A 173 15.11 -10.93 -12.85
C ARG A 173 13.94 -11.83 -13.23
N GLN A 174 12.78 -11.67 -12.62
CA GLN A 174 11.59 -12.45 -12.97
C GLN A 174 10.95 -12.05 -14.31
N VAL A 175 11.10 -10.81 -14.73
CA VAL A 175 10.51 -10.30 -15.99
C VAL A 175 11.51 -10.32 -17.17
N ARG A 176 12.81 -10.56 -16.94
CA ARG A 176 13.83 -10.81 -17.98
C ARG A 176 13.73 -12.23 -18.48
#